data_5ad7316517ed01b3ce55336497976ef5
#
_entry.id   5ad7316517ed01b3ce55336497976ef5
#
_cell.length_a   1.000
_cell.length_b   1.000
_cell.length_c   1.000
_cell.angle_alpha   90.00
_cell.angle_beta   90.00
_cell.angle_gamma   90.00
#
_symmetry.space_group_name_H-M   'P 1'
#
loop_
_entity.id
_entity.type
_entity.pdbx_description
1 polymer ?
#
loop_
_entity_poly.entity_id
_entity_poly.type
_entity_poly.pdbx_seq_one_letter_code
_entity_poly.pdbx_strand_id
1 'polypeptide(L)'
;MKRLSILFVGNSYTYYNDMPSTYFTECAIENGYSPEVVAITAGGYRLSQFADPENEQGKRLREAIGGRHFDFAILQEQSVNPIVNEAEFLSGVEGVKSLVDADRFLLYATWGRNEGSEKLEELGLTREEMTERLSAAYNKAASCFGMSVAEVGRAFLSYSEDKGRDDLYDPDRSHPSKKGSEVAARVIFERILELINR
;
A
#
# COMPACT_ATOMS: atom_id res chain seq x y z
N MET A 1 -4.01 6.75 -25.17
CA MET A 1 -3.95 6.60 -23.69
C MET A 1 -2.92 7.58 -23.13
N LYS A 2 -3.20 8.20 -21.98
CA LYS A 2 -2.25 9.05 -21.27
C LYS A 2 -1.19 8.18 -20.59
N ARG A 3 0.09 8.51 -20.69
CA ARG A 3 1.14 7.80 -19.95
C ARG A 3 0.99 8.07 -18.45
N LEU A 4 1.30 7.08 -17.63
CA LEU A 4 1.25 7.16 -16.18
C LEU A 4 2.40 6.32 -15.62
N SER A 5 3.40 6.97 -15.02
CA SER A 5 4.57 6.33 -14.42
C SER A 5 4.36 6.13 -12.93
N ILE A 6 4.39 4.88 -12.47
CA ILE A 6 4.03 4.50 -11.10
C ILE A 6 5.14 3.68 -10.46
N LEU A 7 5.53 4.07 -9.24
CA LEU A 7 6.37 3.27 -8.36
C LEU A 7 5.55 2.70 -7.21
N PHE A 8 5.65 1.40 -6.98
CA PHE A 8 5.22 0.76 -5.74
C PHE A 8 6.43 0.36 -4.89
N VAL A 9 6.40 0.73 -3.60
CA VAL A 9 7.36 0.25 -2.59
C VAL A 9 6.56 -0.36 -1.46
N GLY A 10 6.79 -1.65 -1.18
CA GLY A 10 6.03 -2.35 -0.14
C GLY A 10 6.41 -3.81 0.02
N ASN A 11 5.51 -4.59 0.56
CA ASN A 11 5.76 -6.00 0.85
C ASN A 11 4.70 -6.92 0.22
N SER A 12 4.46 -8.09 0.84
CA SER A 12 3.51 -9.08 0.31
C SER A 12 2.09 -8.53 0.13
N TYR A 13 1.65 -7.59 0.93
CA TYR A 13 0.34 -6.95 0.75
C TYR A 13 0.23 -6.13 -0.55
N THR A 14 1.37 -5.74 -1.11
CA THR A 14 1.44 -5.08 -2.42
C THR A 14 1.57 -6.09 -3.56
N TYR A 15 2.48 -7.08 -3.46
CA TYR A 15 2.77 -7.95 -4.61
C TYR A 15 1.90 -9.20 -4.72
N TYR A 16 1.12 -9.56 -3.69
CA TYR A 16 0.25 -10.74 -3.77
C TYR A 16 -0.66 -10.68 -5.00
N ASN A 17 -0.82 -11.84 -5.64
CA ASN A 17 -1.60 -12.00 -6.88
C ASN A 17 -1.12 -11.09 -8.03
N ASP A 18 0.15 -10.68 -8.02
CA ASP A 18 0.72 -9.75 -9.01
C ASP A 18 -0.07 -8.43 -9.12
N MET A 19 -0.60 -7.91 -7.98
CA MET A 19 -1.53 -6.79 -7.93
C MET A 19 -1.07 -5.57 -8.74
N PRO A 20 0.19 -5.08 -8.64
CA PRO A 20 0.63 -3.90 -9.39
C PRO A 20 0.66 -4.11 -10.90
N SER A 21 1.14 -5.28 -11.35
CA SER A 21 1.31 -5.59 -12.78
C SER A 21 0.06 -6.13 -13.46
N THR A 22 -0.91 -6.61 -12.68
CA THR A 22 -2.17 -7.17 -13.19
C THR A 22 -3.33 -6.23 -12.88
N TYR A 23 -3.93 -6.31 -11.72
CA TYR A 23 -5.18 -5.61 -11.38
C TYR A 23 -5.07 -4.08 -11.44
N PHE A 24 -3.97 -3.50 -10.94
CA PHE A 24 -3.76 -2.06 -11.03
C PHE A 24 -3.55 -1.62 -12.49
N THR A 25 -2.76 -2.38 -13.24
CA THR A 25 -2.52 -2.11 -14.67
C THR A 25 -3.82 -2.20 -15.46
N GLU A 26 -4.67 -3.21 -15.21
CA GLU A 26 -5.99 -3.36 -15.83
C GLU A 26 -6.88 -2.17 -15.52
N CYS A 27 -7.01 -1.77 -14.24
CA CYS A 27 -7.76 -0.58 -13.84
C CYS A 27 -7.28 0.69 -14.59
N ALA A 28 -5.97 0.87 -14.73
CA ALA A 28 -5.44 2.04 -15.44
C ALA A 28 -5.78 2.01 -16.93
N ILE A 29 -5.66 0.87 -17.60
CA ILE A 29 -5.96 0.70 -19.02
C ILE A 29 -7.45 0.94 -19.29
N GLU A 30 -8.34 0.38 -18.47
CA GLU A 30 -9.80 0.57 -18.57
C GLU A 30 -10.21 2.05 -18.46
N ASN A 31 -9.42 2.85 -17.74
CA ASN A 31 -9.63 4.28 -17.59
C ASN A 31 -8.83 5.15 -18.57
N GLY A 32 -8.27 4.55 -19.63
CA GLY A 32 -7.62 5.27 -20.73
C GLY A 32 -6.16 5.66 -20.49
N TYR A 33 -5.51 5.07 -19.50
CA TYR A 33 -4.09 5.28 -19.22
C TYR A 33 -3.22 4.15 -19.79
N SER A 34 -1.94 4.47 -20.04
CA SER A 34 -0.88 3.51 -20.37
C SER A 34 0.12 3.51 -19.22
N PRO A 35 -0.07 2.65 -18.20
CA PRO A 35 0.76 2.66 -17.02
C PRO A 35 2.14 2.04 -17.31
N GLU A 36 3.19 2.67 -16.77
CA GLU A 36 4.52 2.12 -16.62
C GLU A 36 4.73 1.85 -15.12
N VAL A 37 4.59 0.59 -14.72
CA VAL A 37 4.62 0.19 -13.30
C VAL A 37 5.99 -0.37 -12.95
N VAL A 38 6.61 0.20 -11.91
CA VAL A 38 7.79 -0.34 -11.23
C VAL A 38 7.38 -0.75 -9.84
N ALA A 39 7.68 -1.98 -9.44
CA ALA A 39 7.37 -2.49 -8.10
C ALA A 39 8.64 -3.02 -7.44
N ILE A 40 9.04 -2.41 -6.32
CA ILE A 40 10.12 -2.85 -5.46
C ILE A 40 9.52 -3.36 -4.18
N THR A 41 9.42 -4.68 -4.08
CA THR A 41 8.70 -5.35 -3.00
C THR A 41 9.49 -6.52 -2.43
N ALA A 42 9.32 -6.77 -1.12
CA ALA A 42 9.91 -7.92 -0.44
C ALA A 42 9.02 -8.37 0.73
N GLY A 43 8.81 -9.68 0.87
CA GLY A 43 7.92 -10.24 1.89
C GLY A 43 8.29 -9.83 3.32
N GLY A 44 7.34 -9.26 4.06
CA GLY A 44 7.52 -8.83 5.45
C GLY A 44 8.36 -7.57 5.67
N TYR A 45 8.87 -6.95 4.62
CA TYR A 45 9.74 -5.77 4.73
C TYR A 45 8.99 -4.53 5.18
N ARG A 46 9.74 -3.64 5.85
CA ARG A 46 9.31 -2.33 6.31
C ARG A 46 9.89 -1.24 5.43
N LEU A 47 9.25 -0.09 5.37
CA LEU A 47 9.75 1.05 4.60
C LEU A 47 11.12 1.53 5.09
N SER A 48 11.41 1.42 6.39
CA SER A 48 12.74 1.72 6.96
C SER A 48 13.86 0.90 6.31
N GLN A 49 13.61 -0.37 5.97
CA GLN A 49 14.57 -1.25 5.32
C GLN A 49 14.79 -0.90 3.84
N PHE A 50 13.76 -0.39 3.14
CA PHE A 50 13.91 0.16 1.79
C PHE A 50 14.66 1.50 1.80
N ALA A 51 14.54 2.28 2.86
CA ALA A 51 15.28 3.52 3.04
C ALA A 51 16.78 3.30 3.34
N ASP A 52 17.14 2.19 3.98
CA ASP A 52 18.50 1.87 4.39
C ASP A 52 19.40 1.53 3.18
N PRO A 53 20.50 2.29 2.93
CA PRO A 53 21.42 2.01 1.82
C PRO A 53 22.22 0.72 1.98
N GLU A 54 22.35 0.19 3.19
CA GLU A 54 23.07 -1.07 3.42
C GLU A 54 22.18 -2.30 3.26
N ASN A 55 20.86 -2.12 3.32
CA ASN A 55 19.90 -3.19 3.09
C ASN A 55 19.84 -3.57 1.61
N GLU A 56 19.69 -4.87 1.32
CA GLU A 56 19.58 -5.37 -0.07
C GLU A 56 18.41 -4.71 -0.83
N GLN A 57 17.25 -4.59 -0.19
CA GLN A 57 16.09 -3.97 -0.85
C GLN A 57 16.24 -2.46 -0.97
N GLY A 58 16.96 -1.82 -0.05
CA GLY A 58 17.33 -0.41 -0.17
C GLY A 58 18.30 -0.15 -1.34
N LYS A 59 19.22 -1.06 -1.62
CA LYS A 59 20.09 -1.03 -2.81
C LYS A 59 19.26 -1.21 -4.08
N ARG A 60 18.39 -2.22 -4.12
CA ARG A 60 17.48 -2.47 -5.26
C ARG A 60 16.57 -1.28 -5.55
N LEU A 61 16.01 -0.63 -4.51
CA LEU A 61 15.20 0.57 -4.69
C LEU A 61 16.01 1.66 -5.39
N ARG A 62 17.21 1.97 -4.91
CA ARG A 62 18.08 3.00 -5.49
C ARG A 62 18.46 2.70 -6.94
N GLU A 63 18.76 1.45 -7.27
CA GLU A 63 19.01 1.02 -8.64
C GLU A 63 17.78 1.21 -9.54
N ALA A 64 16.60 0.83 -9.07
CA ALA A 64 15.36 0.91 -9.85
C ALA A 64 14.89 2.34 -10.09
N ILE A 65 15.08 3.25 -9.12
CA ILE A 65 14.71 4.66 -9.26
C ILE A 65 15.77 5.49 -10.02
N GLY A 66 16.98 5.01 -10.21
CA GLY A 66 18.16 5.63 -10.79
C GLY A 66 17.92 6.76 -11.79
N GLY A 67 17.64 7.98 -11.31
CA GLY A 67 17.34 9.16 -12.14
C GLY A 67 15.97 9.15 -12.84
N ARG A 68 15.07 8.24 -12.48
CA ARG A 68 13.70 8.19 -13.01
C ARG A 68 12.80 9.11 -12.21
N HIS A 69 11.88 9.77 -12.91
CA HIS A 69 10.77 10.51 -12.35
C HIS A 69 9.48 9.69 -12.46
N PHE A 70 8.62 9.77 -11.43
CA PHE A 70 7.34 9.08 -11.38
C PHE A 70 6.19 10.09 -11.21
N ASP A 71 5.06 9.85 -11.86
CA ASP A 71 3.85 10.63 -11.59
C ASP A 71 3.33 10.35 -10.17
N PHE A 72 3.43 9.08 -9.74
CA PHE A 72 3.06 8.65 -8.39
C PHE A 72 4.04 7.64 -7.79
N ALA A 73 4.37 7.81 -6.51
CA ALA A 73 5.01 6.80 -5.68
C ALA A 73 4.04 6.32 -4.60
N ILE A 74 3.77 5.02 -4.56
CA ILE A 74 2.82 4.37 -3.66
C ILE A 74 3.61 3.57 -2.63
N LEU A 75 3.46 3.94 -1.35
CA LEU A 75 4.22 3.36 -0.24
C LEU A 75 3.30 2.56 0.67
N GLN A 76 3.69 1.30 0.94
CA GLN A 76 2.96 0.39 1.83
C GLN A 76 3.91 -0.18 2.89
N GLU A 77 3.53 -0.02 4.16
CA GLU A 77 4.29 -0.47 5.32
C GLU A 77 3.93 -1.91 5.73
N GLN A 78 4.79 -2.57 6.50
CA GLN A 78 4.51 -3.89 7.09
C GLN A 78 3.21 -3.86 7.90
N SER A 79 2.42 -4.93 7.81
CA SER A 79 0.99 -5.00 8.19
C SER A 79 0.63 -4.48 9.59
N VAL A 80 1.51 -4.60 10.58
CA VAL A 80 1.24 -4.13 11.95
C VAL A 80 2.16 -3.00 12.40
N ASN A 81 3.25 -2.74 11.68
CA ASN A 81 4.27 -1.77 12.09
C ASN A 81 3.70 -0.37 12.34
N PRO A 82 2.73 0.15 11.55
CA PRO A 82 2.14 1.46 11.82
C PRO A 82 1.48 1.59 13.20
N ILE A 83 1.03 0.46 13.78
CA ILE A 83 0.38 0.43 15.10
C ILE A 83 1.40 0.15 16.21
N VAL A 84 2.33 -0.79 15.98
CA VAL A 84 3.21 -1.27 17.05
C VAL A 84 4.52 -0.50 17.15
N ASN A 85 4.94 0.16 16.06
CA ASN A 85 6.16 0.96 16.01
C ASN A 85 6.00 2.17 15.08
N GLU A 86 5.14 3.10 15.48
CA GLU A 86 4.81 4.30 14.71
C GLU A 86 6.07 5.12 14.35
N ALA A 87 7.04 5.22 15.25
CA ALA A 87 8.25 6.01 15.00
C ALA A 87 9.09 5.43 13.85
N GLU A 88 9.22 4.10 13.77
CA GLU A 88 9.91 3.44 12.66
C GLU A 88 9.13 3.59 11.36
N PHE A 89 7.80 3.48 11.41
CA PHE A 89 6.94 3.71 10.25
C PHE A 89 7.12 5.12 9.68
N LEU A 90 7.03 6.15 10.53
CA LEU A 90 7.22 7.55 10.11
C LEU A 90 8.61 7.78 9.52
N SER A 91 9.66 7.27 10.16
CA SER A 91 11.04 7.35 9.67
C SER A 91 11.21 6.63 8.32
N GLY A 92 10.56 5.47 8.15
CA GLY A 92 10.56 4.72 6.89
C GLY A 92 9.88 5.48 5.74
N VAL A 93 8.72 6.10 6.01
CA VAL A 93 8.01 6.95 5.04
C VAL A 93 8.89 8.13 4.62
N GLU A 94 9.44 8.87 5.58
CA GLU A 94 10.32 10.01 5.31
C GLU A 94 11.55 9.58 4.50
N GLY A 95 12.18 8.49 4.91
CA GLY A 95 13.38 7.96 4.26
C GLY A 95 13.11 7.58 2.80
N VAL A 96 12.07 6.81 2.50
CA VAL A 96 11.73 6.46 1.11
C VAL A 96 11.31 7.68 0.31
N LYS A 97 10.49 8.57 0.89
CA LYS A 97 10.05 9.80 0.24
C LYS A 97 11.24 10.69 -0.18
N SER A 98 12.29 10.76 0.64
CA SER A 98 13.47 11.58 0.36
C SER A 98 14.34 11.04 -0.79
N LEU A 99 14.20 9.76 -1.13
CA LEU A 99 14.98 9.09 -2.17
C LEU A 99 14.32 9.16 -3.55
N VAL A 100 12.99 9.21 -3.59
CA VAL A 100 12.20 9.03 -4.81
C VAL A 100 11.83 10.39 -5.39
N ASP A 101 12.10 10.60 -6.67
CA ASP A 101 11.59 11.73 -7.43
C ASP A 101 10.21 11.40 -7.99
N ALA A 102 9.16 11.98 -7.38
CA ALA A 102 7.79 11.78 -7.80
C ALA A 102 6.96 13.06 -7.61
N ASP A 103 6.02 13.31 -8.54
CA ASP A 103 5.08 14.44 -8.43
C ASP A 103 4.19 14.31 -7.19
N ARG A 104 3.75 13.10 -6.88
CA ARG A 104 2.84 12.81 -5.78
C ARG A 104 3.17 11.52 -5.07
N PHE A 105 3.00 11.53 -3.76
CA PHE A 105 3.14 10.36 -2.91
C PHE A 105 1.78 9.93 -2.35
N LEU A 106 1.51 8.63 -2.43
CA LEU A 106 0.30 8.01 -1.94
C LEU A 106 0.64 6.91 -0.93
N LEU A 107 0.12 7.01 0.27
CA LEU A 107 0.21 5.96 1.27
C LEU A 107 -0.91 4.93 1.03
N TYR A 108 -0.54 3.68 0.93
CA TYR A 108 -1.45 2.54 0.81
C TYR A 108 -1.81 2.04 2.20
N ALA A 109 -2.91 2.56 2.80
CA ALA A 109 -3.39 2.15 4.10
C ALA A 109 -4.00 0.75 4.02
N THR A 110 -3.35 -0.21 4.69
CA THR A 110 -3.71 -1.62 4.68
C THR A 110 -4.87 -1.91 5.65
N TRP A 111 -5.32 -3.13 5.68
CA TRP A 111 -6.48 -3.65 6.41
C TRP A 111 -6.09 -4.35 7.72
N GLY A 112 -7.04 -4.44 8.64
CA GLY A 112 -6.98 -5.34 9.78
C GLY A 112 -7.02 -6.81 9.31
N ARG A 113 -6.34 -7.69 10.03
CA ARG A 113 -6.36 -9.13 9.73
C ARG A 113 -7.77 -9.70 9.92
N ASN A 114 -8.05 -10.79 9.21
CA ASN A 114 -9.37 -11.41 9.31
C ASN A 114 -9.60 -12.09 10.67
N GLU A 115 -10.88 -12.25 11.02
CA GLU A 115 -11.33 -12.89 12.26
C GLU A 115 -10.67 -14.25 12.51
N GLY A 116 -10.25 -14.50 13.76
CA GLY A 116 -9.53 -15.70 14.17
C GLY A 116 -8.05 -15.72 13.73
N SER A 117 -7.49 -14.58 13.35
CA SER A 117 -6.04 -14.42 13.17
C SER A 117 -5.35 -14.35 14.53
N GLU A 118 -4.31 -15.16 14.76
CA GLU A 118 -3.49 -15.10 15.98
C GLU A 118 -2.96 -13.69 16.27
N LYS A 119 -2.67 -12.91 15.23
CA LYS A 119 -2.18 -11.55 15.39
C LYS A 119 -3.22 -10.59 15.97
N LEU A 120 -4.53 -10.78 15.68
CA LEU A 120 -5.59 -10.00 16.33
C LEU A 120 -5.67 -10.33 17.82
N GLU A 121 -5.56 -11.63 18.16
CA GLU A 121 -5.56 -12.10 19.55
C GLU A 121 -4.35 -11.53 20.32
N GLU A 122 -3.13 -11.59 19.75
CA GLU A 122 -1.93 -11.02 20.36
C GLU A 122 -2.03 -9.50 20.61
N LEU A 123 -2.70 -8.78 19.73
CA LEU A 123 -2.89 -7.33 19.85
C LEU A 123 -4.11 -6.96 20.72
N GLY A 124 -4.98 -7.92 21.02
CA GLY A 124 -6.24 -7.68 21.72
C GLY A 124 -7.18 -6.77 20.93
N LEU A 125 -7.22 -6.93 19.60
CA LEU A 125 -8.01 -6.09 18.69
C LEU A 125 -8.98 -6.92 17.88
N THR A 126 -10.10 -6.30 17.48
CA THR A 126 -10.94 -6.78 16.40
C THR A 126 -10.34 -6.36 15.04
N ARG A 127 -10.85 -6.91 13.94
CA ARG A 127 -10.51 -6.52 12.59
C ARG A 127 -10.79 -5.02 12.34
N GLU A 128 -11.96 -4.57 12.78
CA GLU A 128 -12.42 -3.19 12.67
C GLU A 128 -11.48 -2.25 13.44
N GLU A 129 -11.19 -2.56 14.70
CA GLU A 129 -10.28 -1.75 15.53
C GLU A 129 -8.88 -1.69 14.95
N MET A 130 -8.35 -2.82 14.44
CA MET A 130 -7.05 -2.84 13.77
C MET A 130 -7.06 -1.98 12.50
N THR A 131 -8.11 -2.08 11.67
CA THR A 131 -8.25 -1.28 10.46
C THR A 131 -8.29 0.22 10.78
N GLU A 132 -9.08 0.63 11.77
CA GLU A 132 -9.18 2.05 12.15
C GLU A 132 -7.87 2.59 12.74
N ARG A 133 -7.14 1.80 13.53
CA ARG A 133 -5.80 2.19 14.02
C ARG A 133 -4.79 2.33 12.89
N LEU A 134 -4.81 1.41 11.92
CA LEU A 134 -3.97 1.50 10.71
C LEU A 134 -4.31 2.78 9.92
N SER A 135 -5.58 3.00 9.61
CA SER A 135 -6.04 4.19 8.90
C SER A 135 -5.60 5.48 9.63
N ALA A 136 -5.75 5.55 10.95
CA ALA A 136 -5.31 6.70 11.74
C ALA A 136 -3.80 6.93 11.65
N ALA A 137 -2.98 5.87 11.73
CA ALA A 137 -1.53 5.96 11.62
C ALA A 137 -1.08 6.42 10.22
N TYR A 138 -1.68 5.87 9.16
CA TYR A 138 -1.39 6.29 7.80
C TYR A 138 -1.82 7.75 7.51
N ASN A 139 -2.98 8.19 8.02
CA ASN A 139 -3.43 9.58 7.89
C ASN A 139 -2.52 10.55 8.67
N LYS A 140 -2.03 10.14 9.84
CA LYS A 140 -1.03 10.90 10.59
C LYS A 140 0.25 11.08 9.77
N ALA A 141 0.79 9.99 9.21
CA ALA A 141 1.98 10.05 8.35
C ALA A 141 1.74 10.94 7.11
N ALA A 142 0.58 10.79 6.46
CA ALA A 142 0.20 11.63 5.33
C ALA A 142 0.19 13.12 5.68
N SER A 143 -0.36 13.46 6.85
CA SER A 143 -0.39 14.84 7.35
C SER A 143 1.01 15.37 7.66
N CYS A 144 1.89 14.55 8.25
CA CYS A 144 3.26 14.93 8.57
C CYS A 144 4.10 15.23 7.31
N PHE A 145 3.88 14.49 6.23
CA PHE A 145 4.75 14.53 5.05
C PHE A 145 4.08 15.11 3.80
N GLY A 146 2.86 15.67 3.91
CA GLY A 146 2.14 16.26 2.76
C GLY A 146 1.78 15.23 1.70
N MET A 147 1.33 14.04 2.11
CA MET A 147 0.97 12.93 1.23
C MET A 147 -0.53 12.71 1.21
N SER A 148 -1.01 11.87 0.29
CA SER A 148 -2.40 11.39 0.26
C SER A 148 -2.48 9.95 0.76
N VAL A 149 -3.69 9.48 1.10
CA VAL A 149 -3.94 8.10 1.54
C VAL A 149 -4.94 7.43 0.61
N ALA A 150 -4.69 6.18 0.24
CA ALA A 150 -5.66 5.24 -0.33
C ALA A 150 -6.14 4.32 0.80
N GLU A 151 -7.40 4.45 1.19
CA GLU A 151 -8.01 3.79 2.36
C GLU A 151 -8.48 2.36 2.04
N VAL A 152 -7.55 1.51 1.62
CA VAL A 152 -7.89 0.14 1.21
C VAL A 152 -8.47 -0.68 2.36
N GLY A 153 -7.94 -0.50 3.57
CA GLY A 153 -8.46 -1.20 4.75
C GLY A 153 -9.93 -0.90 5.03
N ARG A 154 -10.33 0.37 4.93
CA ARG A 154 -11.74 0.75 5.08
C ARG A 154 -12.60 0.22 3.96
N ALA A 155 -12.09 0.18 2.72
CA ALA A 155 -12.80 -0.44 1.61
C ALA A 155 -13.01 -1.95 1.82
N PHE A 156 -12.07 -2.64 2.48
CA PHE A 156 -12.24 -4.05 2.86
C PHE A 156 -13.38 -4.24 3.85
N LEU A 157 -13.49 -3.37 4.88
CA LEU A 157 -14.61 -3.42 5.84
C LEU A 157 -15.94 -3.18 5.13
N SER A 158 -16.06 -2.09 4.36
CA SER A 158 -17.29 -1.77 3.63
C SER A 158 -17.72 -2.88 2.66
N TYR A 159 -16.75 -3.50 1.98
CA TYR A 159 -17.06 -4.64 1.09
C TYR A 159 -17.62 -5.83 1.84
N SER A 160 -17.06 -6.18 3.01
CA SER A 160 -17.53 -7.29 3.83
C SER A 160 -18.94 -7.02 4.36
N GLU A 161 -19.25 -5.81 4.79
CA GLU A 161 -20.59 -5.39 5.24
C GLU A 161 -21.61 -5.46 4.10
N ASP A 162 -21.30 -4.87 2.94
CA ASP A 162 -22.21 -4.78 1.78
C ASP A 162 -22.52 -6.14 1.18
N LYS A 163 -21.56 -7.05 1.14
CA LYS A 163 -21.69 -8.36 0.51
C LYS A 163 -22.11 -9.48 1.47
N GLY A 164 -22.04 -9.22 2.79
CA GLY A 164 -22.29 -10.24 3.81
C GLY A 164 -21.37 -11.44 3.71
N ARG A 165 -20.15 -11.25 3.16
CA ARG A 165 -19.17 -12.29 2.95
C ARG A 165 -17.76 -11.72 3.05
N ASP A 166 -16.82 -12.57 3.35
CA ASP A 166 -15.42 -12.21 3.58
C ASP A 166 -14.51 -13.04 2.68
N ASP A 167 -14.57 -12.75 1.38
CA ASP A 167 -13.75 -13.39 0.34
C ASP A 167 -12.53 -12.56 -0.08
N LEU A 168 -12.20 -11.53 0.70
CA LEU A 168 -11.07 -10.65 0.43
C LEU A 168 -9.73 -11.18 0.95
N TYR A 169 -9.75 -12.19 1.82
CA TYR A 169 -8.57 -12.75 2.46
C TYR A 169 -8.24 -14.15 1.94
N ASP A 170 -6.95 -14.45 1.90
CA ASP A 170 -6.46 -15.82 1.76
C ASP A 170 -6.71 -16.64 3.04
N PRO A 171 -6.61 -17.97 3.01
CA PRO A 171 -6.81 -18.85 4.17
C PRO A 171 -5.92 -18.51 5.39
N ASP A 172 -4.81 -17.81 5.20
CA ASP A 172 -3.92 -17.36 6.27
C ASP A 172 -4.47 -16.15 7.06
N ARG A 173 -5.65 -15.63 6.68
CA ARG A 173 -6.36 -14.53 7.34
C ARG A 173 -5.59 -13.21 7.39
N SER A 174 -4.61 -13.06 6.53
CA SER A 174 -3.69 -11.93 6.49
C SER A 174 -3.52 -11.35 5.08
N HIS A 175 -3.07 -12.20 4.15
CA HIS A 175 -2.83 -11.79 2.77
C HIS A 175 -4.14 -11.61 2.00
N PRO A 176 -4.15 -10.78 0.97
CA PRO A 176 -5.34 -10.58 0.15
C PRO A 176 -5.55 -11.78 -0.77
N SER A 177 -6.78 -12.25 -0.88
CA SER A 177 -7.18 -13.13 -1.97
C SER A 177 -7.04 -12.40 -3.32
N LYS A 178 -7.31 -13.09 -4.43
CA LYS A 178 -7.41 -12.43 -5.75
C LYS A 178 -8.42 -11.29 -5.72
N LYS A 179 -9.57 -11.50 -5.06
CA LYS A 179 -10.60 -10.46 -4.91
C LYS A 179 -10.13 -9.30 -4.03
N GLY A 180 -9.40 -9.59 -2.96
CA GLY A 180 -8.78 -8.57 -2.12
C GLY A 180 -7.77 -7.72 -2.91
N SER A 181 -6.92 -8.35 -3.72
CA SER A 181 -5.98 -7.62 -4.58
C SER A 181 -6.67 -6.76 -5.64
N GLU A 182 -7.78 -7.24 -6.23
CA GLU A 182 -8.61 -6.45 -7.15
C GLU A 182 -9.20 -5.21 -6.47
N VAL A 183 -9.76 -5.37 -5.26
CA VAL A 183 -10.30 -4.25 -4.47
C VAL A 183 -9.19 -3.25 -4.12
N ALA A 184 -8.03 -3.73 -3.66
CA ALA A 184 -6.90 -2.88 -3.33
C ALA A 184 -6.44 -2.05 -4.54
N ALA A 185 -6.26 -2.69 -5.69
CA ALA A 185 -5.86 -2.03 -6.94
C ALA A 185 -6.85 -0.93 -7.35
N ARG A 186 -8.15 -1.23 -7.28
CA ARG A 186 -9.22 -0.28 -7.62
C ARG A 186 -9.20 0.95 -6.71
N VAL A 187 -9.15 0.75 -5.40
CA VAL A 187 -9.13 1.86 -4.43
C VAL A 187 -7.90 2.75 -4.62
N ILE A 188 -6.73 2.15 -4.86
CA ILE A 188 -5.50 2.90 -5.14
C ILE A 188 -5.68 3.71 -6.43
N PHE A 189 -6.19 3.10 -7.50
CA PHE A 189 -6.34 3.76 -8.79
C PHE A 189 -7.42 4.87 -8.75
N GLU A 190 -8.55 4.64 -8.10
CA GLU A 190 -9.60 5.65 -7.89
C GLU A 190 -9.03 6.87 -7.15
N ARG A 191 -8.19 6.63 -6.12
CA ARG A 191 -7.52 7.72 -5.41
C ARG A 191 -6.57 8.51 -6.31
N ILE A 192 -5.84 7.85 -7.19
CA ILE A 192 -5.00 8.50 -8.21
C ILE A 192 -5.86 9.38 -9.13
N LEU A 193 -6.98 8.88 -9.63
CA LEU A 193 -7.90 9.64 -10.49
C LEU A 193 -8.43 10.90 -9.79
N GLU A 194 -8.82 10.80 -8.52
CA GLU A 194 -9.23 11.96 -7.74
C GLU A 194 -8.13 13.02 -7.63
N LEU A 195 -6.87 12.59 -7.48
CA LEU A 195 -5.74 13.49 -7.37
C LEU A 195 -5.36 14.14 -8.72
N ILE A 196 -5.52 13.43 -9.83
CA ILE A 196 -5.26 13.98 -11.18
C ILE A 196 -6.30 15.04 -11.57
N ASN A 197 -7.54 14.86 -11.12
CA ASN A 197 -8.67 15.72 -11.51
C ASN A 197 -8.88 16.96 -10.60
N ARG A 198 -8.01 17.14 -9.60
CA ARG A 198 -7.94 18.33 -8.74
C ARG A 198 -6.98 19.38 -9.28
#